data_696e6448c5adeb507cc10cef0652bd63
#
_entry.id   696e6448c5adeb507cc10cef0652bd63
#
_cell.length_a   1.000
_cell.length_b   1.000
_cell.length_c   1.000
_cell.angle_alpha   90.00
_cell.angle_beta   90.00
_cell.angle_gamma   90.00
#
_symmetry.space_group_name_H-M   'P 1'
#
loop_
_entity.id
_entity.type
_entity.pdbx_description
1 polymer ?
#
loop_
_entity_poly.entity_id
_entity_poly.type
_entity_poly.pdbx_seq_one_letter_code
_entity_poly.pdbx_strand_id
1 'polypeptide(L)'
;LGDVYKRQVLYGAELNIINTSGDVDLDDEILSALDYAIISIHPPIFKPYHDKDLSSAYIRAMDHPKVRFLGHIDDARFPVDFEYLLEIAKEKHVYPEINNGSLMPDAYRINGQENCRRILSICKKLDLPVLLSSDSHGKKNIGNMQYIFPLLEELDFPAHLVLNSDLSVLSEIIR
;
A
#
# COMPACT_ATOMS: atom_id res chain seq x y z
N LEU A 1 13.67 32.47 11.66
CA LEU A 1 12.60 32.37 10.63
C LEU A 1 12.97 31.50 9.41
N GLY A 2 14.10 30.76 9.45
CA GLY A 2 14.62 30.04 8.28
C GLY A 2 14.03 28.65 8.03
N ASP A 3 13.37 27.98 8.97
CA ASP A 3 13.06 26.54 8.84
C ASP A 3 11.58 26.14 8.74
N VAL A 4 10.68 27.10 8.71
CA VAL A 4 9.24 26.83 8.65
C VAL A 4 8.79 26.27 7.29
N TYR A 5 9.59 26.40 6.25
CA TYR A 5 9.24 26.07 4.87
C TYR A 5 9.75 24.72 4.34
N LYS A 6 10.30 23.87 5.21
CA LYS A 6 10.92 22.61 4.77
C LYS A 6 10.06 21.37 4.95
N ARG A 7 8.79 21.53 5.35
CA ARG A 7 7.85 20.40 5.43
C ARG A 7 6.87 20.47 4.28
N GLN A 8 6.96 19.51 3.38
CA GLN A 8 5.97 19.32 2.33
C GLN A 8 4.87 18.40 2.87
N VAL A 9 3.63 18.76 2.62
CA VAL A 9 2.45 17.92 2.86
C VAL A 9 1.91 17.53 1.50
N LEU A 10 1.74 16.24 1.27
CA LEU A 10 1.15 15.67 0.07
C LEU A 10 -0.29 15.27 0.40
N TYR A 11 -1.21 15.60 -0.47
CA TYR A 11 -2.62 15.27 -0.33
C TYR A 11 -2.92 13.99 -1.11
N GLY A 12 -3.14 12.91 -0.40
CA GLY A 12 -3.54 11.63 -0.96
C GLY A 12 -4.90 11.19 -0.45
N ALA A 13 -5.49 10.22 -1.15
CA ALA A 13 -6.68 9.50 -0.67
C ALA A 13 -6.44 8.00 -0.73
N GLU A 14 -6.99 7.29 0.23
CA GLU A 14 -7.17 5.85 0.16
C GLU A 14 -8.52 5.56 -0.48
N LEU A 15 -8.48 5.05 -1.71
CA LEU A 15 -9.65 4.73 -2.52
C LEU A 15 -10.13 3.32 -2.22
N ASN A 16 -11.43 3.14 -2.13
CA ASN A 16 -12.02 1.83 -2.05
C ASN A 16 -12.26 1.27 -3.46
N ILE A 17 -11.75 0.08 -3.75
CA ILE A 17 -12.20 -0.71 -4.89
C ILE A 17 -13.60 -1.23 -4.55
N ILE A 18 -14.60 -0.87 -5.34
CA ILE A 18 -16.01 -1.10 -5.03
C ILE A 18 -16.62 -2.32 -5.74
N ASN A 19 -15.91 -2.90 -6.71
CA ASN A 19 -16.35 -4.08 -7.45
C ASN A 19 -15.18 -4.83 -8.10
N THR A 20 -15.48 -5.98 -8.70
CA THR A 20 -14.48 -6.80 -9.40
C THR A 20 -14.01 -6.23 -10.73
N SER A 21 -14.63 -5.15 -11.23
CA SER A 21 -14.17 -4.42 -12.41
C SER A 21 -13.05 -3.42 -12.09
N GLY A 22 -12.75 -3.21 -10.80
CA GLY A 22 -11.71 -2.29 -10.35
C GLY A 22 -12.17 -0.83 -10.28
N ASP A 23 -13.49 -0.58 -10.30
CA ASP A 23 -14.02 0.77 -10.09
C ASP A 23 -13.71 1.24 -8.67
N VAL A 24 -13.49 2.53 -8.50
CA VAL A 24 -13.16 3.16 -7.21
C VAL A 24 -14.25 4.14 -6.78
N ASP A 25 -14.26 4.51 -5.51
CA ASP A 25 -15.30 5.32 -4.87
C ASP A 25 -15.15 6.84 -5.03
N LEU A 26 -14.13 7.32 -5.73
CA LEU A 26 -13.98 8.73 -6.10
C LEU A 26 -14.00 8.89 -7.62
N ASP A 27 -14.59 9.99 -8.08
CA ASP A 27 -14.61 10.35 -9.49
C ASP A 27 -13.29 11.01 -9.96
N ASP A 28 -13.09 11.06 -11.27
CA ASP A 28 -11.87 11.58 -11.89
C ASP A 28 -11.61 13.06 -11.57
N GLU A 29 -12.64 13.87 -11.33
CA GLU A 29 -12.50 15.28 -10.98
C GLU A 29 -11.81 15.40 -9.61
N ILE A 30 -12.27 14.66 -8.61
CA ILE A 30 -11.66 14.65 -7.27
C ILE A 30 -10.25 14.05 -7.35
N LEU A 31 -10.09 12.91 -8.04
CA LEU A 31 -8.79 12.25 -8.19
C LEU A 31 -7.75 13.17 -8.81
N SER A 32 -8.12 13.99 -9.79
CA SER A 32 -7.19 14.91 -10.45
C SER A 32 -6.59 15.97 -9.52
N ALA A 33 -7.29 16.31 -8.44
CA ALA A 33 -6.85 17.28 -7.44
C ALA A 33 -5.88 16.71 -6.39
N LEU A 34 -5.71 15.39 -6.33
CA LEU A 34 -4.80 14.71 -5.40
C LEU A 34 -3.37 14.70 -5.93
N ASP A 35 -2.41 14.63 -5.01
CA ASP A 35 -1.01 14.33 -5.34
C ASP A 35 -0.85 12.86 -5.73
N TYR A 36 -1.48 11.96 -4.96
CA TYR A 36 -1.44 10.51 -5.17
C TYR A 36 -2.69 9.81 -4.61
N ALA A 37 -2.86 8.53 -4.95
CA ALA A 37 -3.87 7.67 -4.36
C ALA A 37 -3.29 6.30 -3.97
N ILE A 38 -3.89 5.73 -2.93
CA ILE A 38 -3.70 4.34 -2.49
C ILE A 38 -5.00 3.61 -2.82
N ILE A 39 -4.96 2.41 -3.35
CA ILE A 39 -6.15 1.58 -3.60
C ILE A 39 -6.21 0.43 -2.61
N SER A 40 -7.37 0.22 -2.01
CA SER A 40 -7.60 -0.80 -0.98
C SER A 40 -8.98 -1.43 -1.13
N ILE A 41 -9.17 -2.59 -0.49
CA ILE A 41 -10.49 -3.22 -0.37
C ILE A 41 -10.87 -3.28 1.12
N HIS A 42 -12.09 -2.82 1.45
CA HIS A 42 -12.59 -2.82 2.81
C HIS A 42 -13.93 -3.56 2.97
N PRO A 43 -14.11 -4.33 4.07
CA PRO A 43 -15.30 -5.17 4.28
C PRO A 43 -16.64 -4.45 4.23
N PRO A 44 -16.79 -3.19 4.68
CA PRO A 44 -18.08 -2.50 4.61
C PRO A 44 -18.54 -2.21 3.18
N ILE A 45 -17.57 -2.07 2.26
CA ILE A 45 -17.83 -1.66 0.87
C ILE A 45 -17.82 -2.87 -0.05
N PHE A 46 -16.84 -3.74 0.14
CA PHE A 46 -16.68 -4.96 -0.65
C PHE A 46 -16.85 -6.17 0.27
N LYS A 47 -17.80 -7.06 -0.05
CA LYS A 47 -18.00 -8.28 0.75
C LYS A 47 -16.79 -9.21 0.61
N PRO A 48 -16.31 -9.83 1.71
CA PRO A 48 -15.23 -10.79 1.63
C PRO A 48 -15.55 -11.94 0.67
N TYR A 49 -14.59 -12.27 -0.19
CA TYR A 49 -14.67 -13.39 -1.12
C TYR A 49 -13.58 -14.38 -0.77
N HIS A 50 -13.93 -15.41 -0.01
CA HIS A 50 -12.94 -16.43 0.40
C HIS A 50 -12.43 -17.30 -0.76
N ASP A 51 -13.17 -17.36 -1.88
CA ASP A 51 -12.91 -18.30 -2.98
C ASP A 51 -12.57 -17.62 -4.31
N LYS A 52 -12.41 -16.30 -4.34
CA LYS A 52 -12.14 -15.57 -5.58
C LYS A 52 -10.89 -14.74 -5.46
N ASP A 53 -9.95 -14.97 -6.36
CA ASP A 53 -8.82 -14.10 -6.58
C ASP A 53 -9.28 -12.71 -7.05
N LEU A 54 -8.86 -11.67 -6.32
CA LEU A 54 -9.18 -10.26 -6.58
C LEU A 54 -8.05 -9.50 -7.27
N SER A 55 -6.97 -10.16 -7.68
CA SER A 55 -5.83 -9.53 -8.36
C SER A 55 -6.27 -8.70 -9.56
N SER A 56 -7.22 -9.22 -10.37
CA SER A 56 -7.74 -8.48 -11.52
C SER A 56 -8.47 -7.18 -11.18
N ALA A 57 -9.09 -7.08 -10.00
CA ALA A 57 -9.73 -5.84 -9.55
C ALA A 57 -8.67 -4.78 -9.22
N TYR A 58 -7.62 -5.16 -8.47
CA TYR A 58 -6.48 -4.29 -8.19
C TYR A 58 -5.76 -3.86 -9.48
N ILE A 59 -5.50 -4.79 -10.40
CA ILE A 59 -4.79 -4.50 -11.67
C ILE A 59 -5.53 -3.44 -12.50
N ARG A 60 -6.87 -3.51 -12.57
CA ARG A 60 -7.66 -2.48 -13.27
C ARG A 60 -7.70 -1.16 -12.52
N ALA A 61 -7.80 -1.20 -11.19
CA ALA A 61 -7.77 0.02 -10.39
C ALA A 61 -6.41 0.75 -10.46
N MET A 62 -5.30 0.04 -10.73
CA MET A 62 -4.00 0.66 -10.98
C MET A 62 -3.95 1.52 -12.25
N ASP A 63 -4.93 1.41 -13.16
CA ASP A 63 -4.97 2.21 -14.39
C ASP A 63 -5.37 3.67 -14.13
N HIS A 64 -5.87 4.00 -12.94
CA HIS A 64 -6.12 5.39 -12.56
C HIS A 64 -4.80 6.16 -12.40
N PRO A 65 -4.66 7.32 -13.06
CA PRO A 65 -3.36 8.00 -13.19
C PRO A 65 -2.75 8.51 -11.88
N LYS A 66 -3.54 8.60 -10.80
CA LYS A 66 -3.06 9.01 -9.47
C LYS A 66 -2.72 7.86 -8.55
N VAL A 67 -3.06 6.64 -8.92
CA VAL A 67 -2.72 5.46 -8.10
C VAL A 67 -1.22 5.22 -8.13
N ARG A 68 -0.63 5.17 -6.95
CA ARG A 68 0.79 4.90 -6.74
C ARG A 68 1.04 3.75 -5.78
N PHE A 69 0.04 3.41 -4.96
CA PHE A 69 0.23 2.41 -3.90
C PHE A 69 -0.93 1.42 -3.83
N LEU A 70 -0.59 0.17 -3.49
CA LEU A 70 -1.51 -0.89 -3.12
C LEU A 70 -1.61 -0.92 -1.60
N GLY A 71 -2.71 -0.47 -1.03
CA GLY A 71 -2.94 -0.44 0.40
C GLY A 71 -3.24 -1.84 0.95
N HIS A 72 -2.55 -2.21 2.01
CA HIS A 72 -2.75 -3.41 2.84
C HIS A 72 -3.35 -4.64 2.11
N ILE A 73 -2.77 -5.03 0.98
CA ILE A 73 -3.19 -6.22 0.20
C ILE A 73 -3.00 -7.55 0.96
N ASP A 74 -2.49 -7.47 2.19
CA ASP A 74 -2.19 -8.59 3.07
C ASP A 74 -3.40 -9.22 3.76
N ASP A 75 -4.60 -8.63 3.64
CA ASP A 75 -5.80 -9.13 4.29
C ASP A 75 -6.36 -10.38 3.59
N ALA A 76 -6.25 -11.54 4.24
CA ALA A 76 -6.69 -12.81 3.67
C ALA A 76 -8.22 -12.91 3.41
N ARG A 77 -9.01 -11.95 3.87
CA ARG A 77 -10.44 -11.84 3.50
C ARG A 77 -10.64 -11.49 2.03
N PHE A 78 -9.61 -10.90 1.42
CA PHE A 78 -9.59 -10.43 0.03
C PHE A 78 -8.39 -11.05 -0.71
N PRO A 79 -8.47 -12.35 -1.02
CA PRO A 79 -7.31 -13.08 -1.55
C PRO A 79 -6.88 -12.54 -2.91
N VAL A 80 -5.57 -12.42 -3.07
CA VAL A 80 -4.90 -12.07 -4.32
C VAL A 80 -3.76 -13.06 -4.59
N ASP A 81 -3.44 -13.27 -5.85
CA ASP A 81 -2.18 -13.90 -6.24
C ASP A 81 -1.07 -12.85 -6.13
N PHE A 82 -0.28 -12.94 -5.04
CA PHE A 82 0.76 -11.96 -4.76
C PHE A 82 1.85 -11.92 -5.83
N GLU A 83 2.29 -13.07 -6.36
CA GLU A 83 3.30 -13.13 -7.40
C GLU A 83 2.81 -12.38 -8.64
N TYR A 84 1.65 -12.74 -9.15
CA TYR A 84 1.06 -12.12 -10.34
C TYR A 84 0.77 -10.62 -10.13
N LEU A 85 0.14 -10.27 -9.00
CA LEU A 85 -0.22 -8.88 -8.70
C LEU A 85 1.01 -7.97 -8.60
N LEU A 86 2.07 -8.43 -7.92
CA LEU A 86 3.28 -7.62 -7.70
C LEU A 86 4.15 -7.52 -8.95
N GLU A 87 4.16 -8.52 -9.82
CA GLU A 87 4.79 -8.41 -11.15
C GLU A 87 4.14 -7.31 -11.99
N ILE A 88 2.81 -7.30 -12.07
CA ILE A 88 2.07 -6.25 -12.80
C ILE A 88 2.21 -4.88 -12.12
N ALA A 89 2.20 -4.83 -10.78
CA ALA A 89 2.41 -3.60 -10.03
C ALA A 89 3.77 -2.97 -10.35
N LYS A 90 4.82 -3.79 -10.44
CA LYS A 90 6.16 -3.34 -10.87
C LYS A 90 6.13 -2.73 -12.27
N GLU A 91 5.49 -3.37 -13.24
CA GLU A 91 5.36 -2.88 -14.62
C GLU A 91 4.60 -1.55 -14.69
N LYS A 92 3.59 -1.37 -13.83
CA LYS A 92 2.76 -0.17 -13.75
C LYS A 92 3.34 0.92 -12.84
N HIS A 93 4.49 0.70 -12.20
CA HIS A 93 5.09 1.61 -11.21
C HIS A 93 4.14 1.93 -10.05
N VAL A 94 3.42 0.91 -9.58
CA VAL A 94 2.58 0.96 -8.38
C VAL A 94 3.21 0.09 -7.30
N TYR A 95 3.30 0.60 -6.08
CA TYR A 95 4.13 0.01 -5.02
C TYR A 95 3.27 -0.52 -3.89
N PRO A 96 3.55 -1.72 -3.36
CA PRO A 96 2.79 -2.25 -2.23
C PRO A 96 3.13 -1.50 -0.93
N GLU A 97 2.10 -1.31 -0.13
CA GLU A 97 2.21 -0.85 1.25
C GLU A 97 2.52 -2.02 2.18
N ILE A 98 3.42 -1.80 3.14
CA ILE A 98 3.55 -2.62 4.34
C ILE A 98 2.99 -1.81 5.51
N ASN A 99 1.83 -2.25 5.98
CA ASN A 99 1.03 -1.51 6.95
C ASN A 99 1.32 -2.00 8.38
N ASN A 100 1.74 -1.08 9.26
CA ASN A 100 2.08 -1.42 10.65
C ASN A 100 0.87 -2.00 11.41
N GLY A 101 -0.35 -1.56 11.07
CA GLY A 101 -1.58 -2.08 11.68
C GLY A 101 -1.84 -3.55 11.38
N SER A 102 -1.40 -4.06 10.22
CA SER A 102 -1.53 -5.48 9.85
C SER A 102 -0.63 -6.40 10.67
N LEU A 103 0.43 -5.85 11.26
CA LEU A 103 1.44 -6.60 12.01
C LEU A 103 1.20 -6.59 13.52
N MET A 104 0.20 -5.84 13.99
CA MET A 104 -0.15 -5.78 15.41
C MET A 104 -0.65 -7.13 15.92
N PRO A 105 -0.42 -7.48 17.22
CA PRO A 105 -0.92 -8.73 17.77
C PRO A 105 -2.44 -8.88 17.75
N ASP A 106 -3.16 -7.76 17.79
CA ASP A 106 -4.61 -7.64 17.74
C ASP A 106 -5.09 -7.05 16.41
N ALA A 107 -4.34 -7.29 15.34
CA ALA A 107 -4.65 -6.79 14.01
C ALA A 107 -6.06 -7.19 13.55
N TYR A 108 -6.78 -6.23 12.99
CA TYR A 108 -8.11 -6.46 12.42
C TYR A 108 -8.05 -7.31 11.13
N ARG A 109 -6.94 -7.24 10.40
CA ARG A 109 -6.72 -7.96 9.13
C ARG A 109 -6.33 -9.42 9.40
N ILE A 110 -6.89 -10.33 8.61
CA ILE A 110 -6.65 -11.77 8.79
C ILE A 110 -5.36 -12.18 8.09
N ASN A 111 -4.50 -12.93 8.77
CA ASN A 111 -3.20 -13.42 8.29
C ASN A 111 -2.22 -12.31 7.85
N GLY A 112 -2.43 -11.06 8.29
CA GLY A 112 -1.61 -9.93 7.86
C GLY A 112 -0.12 -10.14 8.06
N GLN A 113 0.32 -10.69 9.20
CA GLN A 113 1.73 -10.93 9.48
C GLN A 113 2.38 -11.91 8.47
N GLU A 114 1.71 -13.04 8.21
CA GLU A 114 2.23 -14.04 7.26
C GLU A 114 2.21 -13.51 5.83
N ASN A 115 1.15 -12.82 5.45
CA ASN A 115 1.03 -12.25 4.11
C ASN A 115 2.04 -11.12 3.88
N CYS A 116 2.31 -10.26 4.87
CA CYS A 116 3.37 -9.25 4.78
C CYS A 116 4.75 -9.89 4.57
N ARG A 117 5.05 -11.04 5.22
CA ARG A 117 6.28 -11.79 4.98
C ARG A 117 6.39 -12.25 3.52
N ARG A 118 5.30 -12.80 2.98
CA ARG A 118 5.26 -13.24 1.57
C ARG A 118 5.44 -12.06 0.62
N ILE A 119 4.72 -10.97 0.84
CA ILE A 119 4.82 -9.75 0.02
C ILE A 119 6.26 -9.23 0.03
N LEU A 120 6.89 -9.06 1.19
CA LEU A 120 8.26 -8.59 1.30
C LEU A 120 9.24 -9.55 0.61
N SER A 121 9.06 -10.86 0.76
CA SER A 121 9.92 -11.86 0.11
C SER A 121 9.82 -11.80 -1.42
N ILE A 122 8.63 -11.59 -1.97
CA ILE A 122 8.40 -11.40 -3.40
C ILE A 122 8.99 -10.06 -3.87
N CYS A 123 8.74 -8.97 -3.14
CA CYS A 123 9.27 -7.65 -3.45
C CYS A 123 10.82 -7.65 -3.50
N LYS A 124 11.47 -8.30 -2.51
CA LYS A 124 12.94 -8.49 -2.50
C LYS A 124 13.41 -9.23 -3.75
N LYS A 125 12.72 -10.28 -4.17
CA LYS A 125 13.04 -11.08 -5.35
C LYS A 125 12.83 -10.33 -6.67
N LEU A 126 11.79 -9.53 -6.72
CA LEU A 126 11.45 -8.71 -7.88
C LEU A 126 12.23 -7.40 -7.95
N ASP A 127 13.01 -7.02 -6.94
CA ASP A 127 13.59 -5.68 -6.80
C ASP A 127 12.50 -4.59 -6.89
N LEU A 128 11.39 -4.82 -6.19
CA LEU A 128 10.22 -3.94 -6.14
C LEU A 128 10.21 -3.19 -4.81
N PRO A 129 10.31 -1.85 -4.82
CA PRO A 129 10.24 -1.07 -3.60
C PRO A 129 8.88 -1.15 -2.91
N VAL A 130 8.87 -0.93 -1.59
CA VAL A 130 7.67 -0.92 -0.75
C VAL A 130 7.52 0.40 -0.01
N LEU A 131 6.28 0.83 0.23
CA LEU A 131 5.95 1.93 1.12
C LEU A 131 5.71 1.39 2.53
N LEU A 132 6.33 1.96 3.54
CA LEU A 132 6.00 1.67 4.94
C LEU A 132 4.97 2.67 5.45
N SER A 133 3.94 2.19 6.14
CA SER A 133 2.84 3.02 6.61
C SER A 133 2.49 2.72 8.07
N SER A 134 2.16 3.77 8.81
CA SER A 134 1.59 3.63 10.16
C SER A 134 0.08 3.47 10.16
N ASP A 135 -0.59 3.81 9.06
CA ASP A 135 -2.06 3.82 8.95
C ASP A 135 -2.72 4.48 10.17
N SER A 136 -2.21 5.65 10.53
CA SER A 136 -2.55 6.28 11.80
C SER A 136 -3.91 6.96 11.77
N HIS A 137 -4.85 6.46 12.56
CA HIS A 137 -6.16 7.08 12.80
C HIS A 137 -6.13 8.11 13.95
N GLY A 138 -4.96 8.52 14.39
CA GLY A 138 -4.79 9.53 15.44
C GLY A 138 -3.35 9.93 15.69
N LYS A 139 -3.16 11.14 16.26
CA LYS A 139 -1.83 11.79 16.41
C LYS A 139 -0.77 10.92 17.10
N LYS A 140 -1.17 10.00 17.99
CA LYS A 140 -0.23 9.18 18.78
C LYS A 140 0.49 8.12 17.94
N ASN A 141 -0.11 7.71 16.83
CA ASN A 141 0.40 6.61 16.01
C ASN A 141 1.04 7.08 14.70
N ILE A 142 1.10 8.39 14.47
CA ILE A 142 1.74 8.93 13.26
C ILE A 142 3.21 8.53 13.24
N GLY A 143 3.62 7.84 12.17
CA GLY A 143 4.99 7.36 11.99
C GLY A 143 5.37 6.17 12.88
N ASN A 144 4.41 5.52 13.55
CA ASN A 144 4.68 4.32 14.33
C ASN A 144 4.90 3.12 13.40
N MET A 145 6.14 2.63 13.35
CA MET A 145 6.59 1.49 12.53
C MET A 145 7.15 0.35 13.40
N GLN A 146 6.75 0.28 14.68
CA GLN A 146 7.39 -0.62 15.66
C GLN A 146 7.28 -2.11 15.32
N TYR A 147 6.29 -2.52 14.54
CA TYR A 147 6.11 -3.91 14.12
C TYR A 147 6.72 -4.19 12.73
N ILE A 148 6.93 -3.14 11.91
CA ILE A 148 7.52 -3.30 10.58
C ILE A 148 9.04 -3.52 10.68
N PHE A 149 9.77 -2.71 11.45
CA PHE A 149 11.23 -2.77 11.50
C PHE A 149 11.77 -4.16 11.89
N PRO A 150 11.24 -4.85 12.93
CA PRO A 150 11.70 -6.19 13.25
C PRO A 150 11.47 -7.20 12.11
N LEU A 151 10.39 -7.02 11.34
CA LEU A 151 10.10 -7.88 10.19
C LEU A 151 11.07 -7.63 9.03
N LEU A 152 11.45 -6.38 8.77
CA LEU A 152 12.47 -6.06 7.76
C LEU A 152 13.84 -6.62 8.14
N GLU A 153 14.21 -6.54 9.41
CA GLU A 153 15.46 -7.13 9.93
C GLU A 153 15.45 -8.64 9.81
N GLU A 154 14.36 -9.32 10.21
CA GLU A 154 14.20 -10.77 10.10
C GLU A 154 14.38 -11.27 8.66
N LEU A 155 13.87 -10.52 7.69
CA LEU A 155 13.93 -10.88 6.27
C LEU A 155 15.20 -10.37 5.57
N ASP A 156 16.08 -9.67 6.28
CA ASP A 156 17.23 -8.97 5.66
C ASP A 156 16.76 -8.16 4.43
N PHE A 157 15.69 -7.37 4.62
CA PHE A 157 15.08 -6.63 3.52
C PHE A 157 15.94 -5.42 3.14
N PRO A 158 16.29 -5.25 1.85
CA PRO A 158 17.21 -4.20 1.43
C PRO A 158 16.67 -2.79 1.70
N ALA A 159 17.47 -1.93 2.36
CA ALA A 159 17.06 -0.57 2.69
C ALA A 159 16.75 0.28 1.45
N HIS A 160 17.39 0.03 0.30
CA HIS A 160 17.11 0.76 -0.94
C HIS A 160 15.74 0.43 -1.55
N LEU A 161 15.10 -0.67 -1.11
CA LEU A 161 13.73 -1.03 -1.49
C LEU A 161 12.67 -0.44 -0.53
N VAL A 162 13.07 0.40 0.44
CA VAL A 162 12.15 1.11 1.32
C VAL A 162 11.98 2.54 0.81
N LEU A 163 10.84 2.87 0.20
CA LEU A 163 10.58 4.19 -0.39
C LEU A 163 10.70 5.34 0.60
N ASN A 164 10.33 5.09 1.86
CA ASN A 164 10.43 6.09 2.93
C ASN A 164 11.89 6.44 3.31
N SER A 165 12.87 5.65 2.87
CA SER A 165 14.28 5.90 3.18
C SER A 165 14.89 7.04 2.36
N ASP A 166 14.28 7.36 1.20
CA ASP A 166 14.73 8.42 0.31
C ASP A 166 13.56 9.29 -0.16
N LEU A 167 13.49 10.51 0.37
CA LEU A 167 12.43 11.47 0.05
C LEU A 167 12.50 11.94 -1.41
N SER A 168 13.65 11.88 -2.07
CA SER A 168 13.76 12.26 -3.49
C SER A 168 13.07 11.25 -4.36
N VAL A 169 13.31 9.95 -4.13
CA VAL A 169 12.65 8.85 -4.83
C VAL A 169 11.13 8.89 -4.61
N LEU A 170 10.70 9.04 -3.36
CA LEU A 170 9.27 9.14 -3.04
C LEU A 170 8.61 10.33 -3.74
N SER A 171 9.28 11.47 -3.80
CA SER A 171 8.79 12.68 -4.47
C SER A 171 8.68 12.52 -6.00
N GLU A 172 9.54 11.73 -6.61
CA GLU A 172 9.47 11.43 -8.06
C GLU A 172 8.29 10.51 -8.37
N ILE A 173 8.01 9.54 -7.52
CA ILE A 173 6.89 8.59 -7.69
C ILE A 173 5.53 9.30 -7.59
N ILE A 174 5.43 10.31 -6.71
CA ILE A 174 4.16 11.00 -6.41
C ILE A 174 3.87 12.14 -7.41
N ARG A 175 4.84 12.63 -8.14
CA ARG A 175 4.66 13.64 -9.20
C ARG A 175 4.11 13.04 -10.48
#